data_2ff4e16748815e29523ffa8c466ecceb
#
_entry.id   2ff4e16748815e29523ffa8c466ecceb
#
_cell.length_a   1.000
_cell.length_b   1.000
_cell.length_c   1.000
_cell.angle_alpha   90.00
_cell.angle_beta   90.00
_cell.angle_gamma   90.00
#
_symmetry.space_group_name_H-M   'P 1'
#
loop_
_entity.id
_entity.type
_entity.pdbx_description
1 polymer ?
#
loop_
_entity_poly.entity_id
_entity_poly.type
_entity_poly.pdbx_seq_one_letter_code
_entity_poly.pdbx_strand_id
1 'polypeptide(L)'
;MNRNKVNRTPAFRKAAALLLALVLLFACLPALAGETVTFKGATFDSDAEYIDLGDVTVASGDMDKFYAFLAKMPNLKQVDMFATKIGRMRIEALQERFPEIQFGMTMVLAKHVIRTDATAFSCLHGYETFEHSSLDLSILKNCTNLYALDLGHNLIDDLDLLYSLPKLRVLILACNNITDITPIASLKDLEYLEIFKNDIHDVTPLAELPHLVDLNITSNRIQDITPLKNVKTLRRLWIYNCNAYSQIIPVPPDQVEVLRKALPDARVDDLSHGTEGGWREGSHYDTIFRIFNGTDGYEPFDDVRYDSYAYEFEK
;
A
#
# COMPACT_ATOMS: atom_id res chain seq x y z
N MET A 1 -4.91 3.69 75.56
CA MET A 1 -3.58 3.16 75.47
C MET A 1 -2.96 3.65 74.18
N ASN A 2 -1.93 4.35 74.28
CA ASN A 2 -1.12 5.22 73.49
C ASN A 2 -1.37 5.21 71.91
N ARG A 3 -1.92 6.34 71.46
CA ARG A 3 -1.85 6.80 70.08
C ARG A 3 -0.60 7.66 69.88
N ASN A 4 0.43 7.20 69.20
CA ASN A 4 1.56 8.03 68.81
C ASN A 4 1.13 8.95 67.63
N LYS A 5 0.95 10.23 67.90
CA LYS A 5 0.88 11.31 66.92
C LYS A 5 2.30 11.61 66.43
N VAL A 6 2.59 11.31 65.21
CA VAL A 6 3.80 11.79 64.57
C VAL A 6 3.57 13.24 64.15
N ASN A 7 4.20 14.18 64.90
CA ASN A 7 4.28 15.59 64.55
C ASN A 7 5.16 15.77 63.29
N ARG A 8 4.55 16.07 62.18
CA ARG A 8 5.28 16.52 60.99
C ARG A 8 5.68 17.98 61.16
N THR A 9 6.97 18.24 61.20
CA THR A 9 7.60 19.55 61.41
C THR A 9 7.30 20.52 60.24
N PRO A 10 7.24 21.85 60.48
CA PRO A 10 6.94 22.89 59.46
C PRO A 10 7.91 22.94 58.29
N ALA A 11 9.11 22.39 58.44
CA ALA A 11 10.13 22.32 57.38
C ALA A 11 9.71 21.49 56.16
N PHE A 12 8.93 20.41 56.36
CA PHE A 12 8.46 19.55 55.27
C PHE A 12 7.40 20.22 54.36
N ARG A 13 6.60 21.13 54.95
CA ARG A 13 5.60 21.88 54.18
C ARG A 13 6.23 22.98 53.28
N LYS A 14 7.34 23.58 53.73
CA LYS A 14 8.05 24.58 52.93
C LYS A 14 8.84 23.94 51.78
N ALA A 15 9.41 22.76 51.98
CA ALA A 15 10.12 22.05 50.91
C ALA A 15 9.15 21.55 49.80
N ALA A 16 7.97 21.02 50.19
CA ALA A 16 6.96 20.59 49.23
C ALA A 16 6.35 21.78 48.43
N ALA A 17 6.16 22.92 49.08
CA ALA A 17 5.66 24.14 48.39
C ALA A 17 6.72 24.73 47.43
N LEU A 18 8.01 24.66 47.79
CA LEU A 18 9.10 25.11 46.91
C LEU A 18 9.28 24.19 45.69
N LEU A 19 9.12 22.87 45.87
CA LEU A 19 9.17 21.92 44.75
C LEU A 19 7.98 22.10 43.79
N LEU A 20 6.78 22.36 44.31
CA LEU A 20 5.58 22.63 43.51
C LEU A 20 5.70 23.97 42.76
N ALA A 21 6.32 25.00 43.36
CA ALA A 21 6.58 26.28 42.75
C ALA A 21 7.64 26.18 41.62
N LEU A 22 8.67 25.32 41.80
CA LEU A 22 9.66 25.05 40.77
C LEU A 22 9.06 24.28 39.56
N VAL A 23 8.15 23.32 39.82
CA VAL A 23 7.45 22.58 38.74
C VAL A 23 6.49 23.49 38.00
N LEU A 24 5.83 24.44 38.69
CA LEU A 24 4.95 25.44 38.03
C LEU A 24 5.72 26.55 37.30
N LEU A 25 6.97 26.86 37.71
CA LEU A 25 7.84 27.80 36.98
C LEU A 25 8.37 27.19 35.68
N PHE A 26 8.58 25.88 35.61
CA PHE A 26 8.93 25.20 34.34
C PHE A 26 7.72 25.05 33.39
N ALA A 27 6.47 25.11 33.91
CA ALA A 27 5.26 25.04 33.05
C ALA A 27 4.87 26.40 32.43
N CYS A 28 5.60 27.50 32.75
CA CYS A 28 5.34 28.84 32.24
C CYS A 28 6.58 29.54 31.66
N LEU A 29 7.61 28.77 31.27
CA LEU A 29 8.57 29.32 30.33
C LEU A 29 7.82 29.45 29.00
N PRO A 30 7.69 30.65 28.39
CA PRO A 30 7.31 30.71 26.99
C PRO A 30 8.31 29.81 26.26
N ALA A 31 7.81 28.84 25.49
CA ALA A 31 8.67 28.13 24.54
C ALA A 31 9.48 29.23 23.85
N LEU A 32 10.79 29.23 23.99
CA LEU A 32 11.66 30.11 23.21
C LEU A 32 11.20 29.86 21.77
N ALA A 33 10.65 30.91 21.12
CA ALA A 33 10.28 30.81 19.74
C ALA A 33 11.51 30.30 18.99
N GLY A 34 11.43 29.09 18.45
CA GLY A 34 12.52 28.49 17.68
C GLY A 34 12.92 29.44 16.54
N GLU A 35 14.12 29.28 16.02
CA GLU A 35 14.48 30.01 14.81
C GLU A 35 13.45 29.67 13.72
N THR A 36 13.02 30.67 12.97
CA THR A 36 12.09 30.46 11.87
C THR A 36 12.81 30.49 10.53
N VAL A 37 12.37 29.68 9.61
CA VAL A 37 12.86 29.64 8.23
C VAL A 37 11.73 30.01 7.27
N THR A 38 12.05 30.71 6.21
CA THR A 38 11.04 31.22 5.26
C THR A 38 11.35 30.74 3.85
N PHE A 39 10.30 30.28 3.15
CA PHE A 39 10.37 29.96 1.73
C PHE A 39 9.11 30.47 1.02
N LYS A 40 9.28 31.23 -0.07
CA LYS A 40 8.18 31.79 -0.89
C LYS A 40 7.11 32.55 -0.08
N GLY A 41 7.51 33.18 1.01
CA GLY A 41 6.62 33.98 1.88
C GLY A 41 5.94 33.16 3.00
N ALA A 42 6.02 31.85 2.99
CA ALA A 42 5.59 31.02 4.11
C ALA A 42 6.73 30.89 5.12
N THR A 43 6.40 30.90 6.41
CA THR A 43 7.37 30.84 7.53
C THR A 43 7.07 29.63 8.39
N PHE A 44 8.11 28.89 8.74
CA PHE A 44 8.03 27.64 9.49
C PHE A 44 9.02 27.67 10.66
N ASP A 45 8.74 26.90 11.70
CA ASP A 45 9.69 26.63 12.78
C ASP A 45 10.83 25.76 12.25
N SER A 46 12.10 26.15 12.49
CA SER A 46 13.25 25.37 12.02
C SER A 46 13.33 23.98 12.66
N ASP A 47 12.72 23.77 13.83
CA ASP A 47 12.68 22.50 14.55
C ASP A 47 11.49 21.62 14.16
N ALA A 48 10.65 22.05 13.20
CA ALA A 48 9.49 21.28 12.78
C ALA A 48 9.86 19.94 12.17
N GLU A 49 9.15 18.88 12.55
CA GLU A 49 9.25 17.56 11.95
C GLU A 49 8.35 17.42 10.70
N TYR A 50 7.37 18.28 10.57
CA TYR A 50 6.37 18.31 9.49
C TYR A 50 6.08 19.74 9.07
N ILE A 51 5.97 19.97 7.75
CA ILE A 51 5.47 21.22 7.19
C ILE A 51 4.51 20.96 6.03
N ASP A 52 3.53 21.83 5.84
CA ASP A 52 2.73 21.95 4.61
C ASP A 52 3.20 23.20 3.84
N LEU A 53 3.75 22.98 2.66
CA LEU A 53 4.28 24.09 1.82
C LEU A 53 3.17 24.92 1.18
N GLY A 54 1.95 24.38 1.06
CA GLY A 54 0.78 25.06 0.52
C GLY A 54 0.81 25.29 -0.99
N ASP A 55 -0.03 26.23 -1.45
CA ASP A 55 -0.13 26.59 -2.88
C ASP A 55 1.01 27.53 -3.29
N VAL A 56 2.17 26.97 -3.56
CA VAL A 56 3.32 27.70 -4.09
C VAL A 56 3.80 27.07 -5.40
N THR A 57 4.49 27.88 -6.22
CA THR A 57 5.14 27.36 -7.43
C THR A 57 6.65 27.27 -7.20
N VAL A 58 7.22 26.07 -7.35
CA VAL A 58 8.67 25.82 -7.29
C VAL A 58 9.18 25.63 -8.70
N ALA A 59 9.70 26.70 -9.29
CA ALA A 59 10.31 26.67 -10.61
C ALA A 59 11.75 26.14 -10.56
N SER A 60 12.37 25.88 -11.72
CA SER A 60 13.77 25.41 -11.78
C SER A 60 14.76 26.38 -11.13
N GLY A 61 14.54 27.69 -11.26
CA GLY A 61 15.39 28.70 -10.63
C GLY A 61 15.19 28.86 -9.11
N ASP A 62 14.21 28.19 -8.53
CA ASP A 62 13.96 28.21 -7.08
C ASP A 62 14.63 27.02 -6.33
N MET A 63 15.12 26.01 -7.05
CA MET A 63 15.58 24.75 -6.43
C MET A 63 16.71 24.96 -5.44
N ASP A 64 17.72 25.76 -5.76
CA ASP A 64 18.84 26.03 -4.84
C ASP A 64 18.34 26.69 -3.54
N LYS A 65 17.38 27.62 -3.66
CA LYS A 65 16.77 28.25 -2.49
C LYS A 65 15.94 27.27 -1.68
N PHE A 66 15.26 26.34 -2.37
CA PHE A 66 14.47 25.31 -1.72
C PHE A 66 15.35 24.30 -0.99
N TYR A 67 16.45 23.84 -1.59
CA TYR A 67 17.43 23.01 -0.92
C TYR A 67 18.03 23.70 0.32
N ALA A 68 18.40 24.97 0.19
CA ALA A 68 18.93 25.74 1.31
C ALA A 68 17.91 25.98 2.44
N PHE A 69 16.63 26.05 2.10
CA PHE A 69 15.52 26.13 3.05
C PHE A 69 15.38 24.82 3.82
N LEU A 70 15.27 23.67 3.12
CA LEU A 70 15.13 22.35 3.74
C LEU A 70 16.35 22.01 4.64
N ALA A 71 17.56 22.35 4.21
CA ALA A 71 18.79 22.12 4.97
C ALA A 71 18.85 22.89 6.31
N LYS A 72 17.99 23.87 6.51
CA LYS A 72 17.87 24.62 7.80
C LYS A 72 16.90 23.97 8.77
N MET A 73 16.29 22.83 8.41
CA MET A 73 15.27 22.12 9.19
C MET A 73 15.76 20.70 9.53
N PRO A 74 16.69 20.55 10.49
CA PRO A 74 17.39 19.29 10.74
C PRO A 74 16.50 18.15 11.25
N ASN A 75 15.31 18.49 11.80
CA ASN A 75 14.36 17.51 12.34
C ASN A 75 13.24 17.16 11.36
N LEU A 76 13.25 17.75 10.16
CA LEU A 76 12.17 17.60 9.19
C LEU A 76 12.11 16.17 8.64
N LYS A 77 10.94 15.55 8.78
CA LYS A 77 10.64 14.20 8.32
C LYS A 77 9.66 14.16 7.15
N GLN A 78 8.78 15.17 7.08
CA GLN A 78 7.74 15.23 6.04
C GLN A 78 7.48 16.65 5.57
N VAL A 79 7.36 16.79 4.25
CA VAL A 79 6.95 18.02 3.57
C VAL A 79 5.73 17.74 2.69
N ASP A 80 4.57 18.24 3.06
CA ASP A 80 3.40 18.18 2.22
C ASP A 80 3.43 19.28 1.16
N MET A 81 3.36 18.85 -0.08
CA MET A 81 3.38 19.69 -1.28
C MET A 81 2.18 19.39 -2.19
N PHE A 82 1.04 18.96 -1.60
CA PHE A 82 -0.12 18.50 -2.38
C PHE A 82 -0.74 19.61 -3.24
N ALA A 83 -0.68 20.87 -2.78
CA ALA A 83 -1.10 22.02 -3.54
C ALA A 83 0.05 22.70 -4.31
N THR A 84 1.29 22.24 -4.12
CA THR A 84 2.49 22.88 -4.69
C THR A 84 2.67 22.52 -6.16
N LYS A 85 2.92 23.52 -6.99
CA LYS A 85 3.20 23.34 -8.43
C LYS A 85 4.70 23.13 -8.63
N ILE A 86 5.09 21.87 -8.80
CA ILE A 86 6.47 21.45 -9.00
C ILE A 86 6.53 20.35 -10.10
N GLY A 87 7.54 20.40 -10.97
CA GLY A 87 7.66 19.41 -12.03
C GLY A 87 8.30 18.10 -11.56
N ARG A 88 7.93 16.96 -12.19
CA ARG A 88 8.35 15.60 -11.84
C ARG A 88 9.85 15.45 -11.62
N MET A 89 10.69 15.92 -12.55
CA MET A 89 12.16 15.81 -12.41
C MET A 89 12.71 16.51 -11.18
N ARG A 90 12.06 17.59 -10.72
CA ARG A 90 12.47 18.29 -9.49
C ARG A 90 12.09 17.52 -8.23
N ILE A 91 10.99 16.80 -8.28
CA ILE A 91 10.54 15.90 -7.23
C ILE A 91 11.55 14.76 -7.05
N GLU A 92 11.95 14.13 -8.14
CA GLU A 92 12.97 13.08 -8.13
C GLU A 92 14.30 13.60 -7.54
N ALA A 93 14.72 14.79 -7.93
CA ALA A 93 15.91 15.43 -7.38
C ALA A 93 15.78 15.78 -5.87
N LEU A 94 14.57 16.10 -5.37
CA LEU A 94 14.34 16.29 -3.94
C LEU A 94 14.51 14.98 -3.17
N GLN A 95 13.90 13.90 -3.66
CA GLN A 95 13.97 12.58 -3.02
C GLN A 95 15.38 12.02 -3.01
N GLU A 96 16.15 12.21 -4.10
CA GLU A 96 17.57 11.82 -4.17
C GLU A 96 18.43 12.59 -3.17
N ARG A 97 18.16 13.89 -3.01
CA ARG A 97 18.97 14.78 -2.17
C ARG A 97 18.62 14.68 -0.68
N PHE A 98 17.37 14.38 -0.35
CA PHE A 98 16.83 14.29 1.02
C PHE A 98 16.06 12.96 1.18
N PRO A 99 16.77 11.82 1.13
CA PRO A 99 16.11 10.51 1.16
C PRO A 99 15.40 10.21 2.49
N GLU A 100 15.75 10.94 3.56
CA GLU A 100 15.13 10.83 4.88
C GLU A 100 13.83 11.64 5.01
N ILE A 101 13.54 12.56 4.07
CA ILE A 101 12.34 13.39 4.08
C ILE A 101 11.29 12.78 3.17
N GLN A 102 10.10 12.53 3.70
CA GLN A 102 8.94 12.14 2.92
C GLN A 102 8.30 13.37 2.27
N PHE A 103 8.21 13.38 0.94
CA PHE A 103 7.55 14.45 0.20
C PHE A 103 6.14 14.02 -0.20
N GLY A 104 5.13 14.68 0.39
CA GLY A 104 3.72 14.52 0.02
C GLY A 104 3.41 15.30 -1.25
N MET A 105 2.98 14.62 -2.33
CA MET A 105 2.77 15.25 -3.63
C MET A 105 1.49 14.79 -4.29
N THR A 106 0.94 15.66 -5.13
CA THR A 106 -0.11 15.32 -6.08
C THR A 106 0.52 15.07 -7.44
N MET A 107 0.30 13.88 -7.97
CA MET A 107 0.84 13.44 -9.26
C MET A 107 -0.31 13.24 -10.24
N VAL A 108 -0.01 13.43 -11.53
CA VAL A 108 -0.94 13.18 -12.62
C VAL A 108 -0.43 12.01 -13.45
N LEU A 109 -1.24 10.96 -13.53
CA LEU A 109 -1.03 9.80 -14.38
C LEU A 109 -2.15 9.75 -15.42
N ALA A 110 -1.87 10.21 -16.63
CA ALA A 110 -2.87 10.43 -17.68
C ALA A 110 -4.03 11.29 -17.16
N LYS A 111 -5.23 10.73 -17.02
CA LYS A 111 -6.41 11.41 -16.49
C LYS A 111 -6.63 11.25 -14.97
N HIS A 112 -5.79 10.42 -14.34
CA HIS A 112 -5.90 10.16 -12.91
C HIS A 112 -5.02 11.13 -12.13
N VAL A 113 -5.56 11.61 -11.01
CA VAL A 113 -4.82 12.40 -10.03
C VAL A 113 -4.65 11.53 -8.80
N ILE A 114 -3.40 11.31 -8.39
CA ILE A 114 -3.08 10.54 -7.20
C ILE A 114 -2.17 11.34 -6.27
N ARG A 115 -2.41 11.24 -4.97
CA ARG A 115 -1.52 11.77 -3.94
C ARG A 115 -0.59 10.66 -3.45
N THR A 116 0.63 11.03 -3.09
CA THR A 116 1.62 10.06 -2.56
C THR A 116 1.24 9.47 -1.22
N ASP A 117 0.31 10.11 -0.48
CA ASP A 117 -0.24 9.59 0.77
C ASP A 117 -1.46 8.67 0.55
N ALA A 118 -1.85 8.42 -0.71
CA ALA A 118 -2.94 7.51 -1.02
C ALA A 118 -2.69 6.12 -0.44
N THR A 119 -3.75 5.51 0.05
CA THR A 119 -3.74 4.16 0.61
C THR A 119 -4.29 3.11 -0.35
N ALA A 120 -5.08 3.55 -1.33
CA ALA A 120 -5.60 2.73 -2.42
C ALA A 120 -5.58 3.51 -3.74
N PHE A 121 -5.35 2.81 -4.85
CA PHE A 121 -5.41 3.40 -6.19
C PHE A 121 -5.87 2.37 -7.22
N SER A 122 -6.78 2.78 -8.11
CA SER A 122 -7.21 1.99 -9.26
C SER A 122 -7.14 2.84 -10.53
N CYS A 123 -6.61 2.27 -11.60
CA CYS A 123 -6.69 2.82 -12.94
C CYS A 123 -8.04 2.52 -13.61
N LEU A 124 -8.83 1.60 -13.07
CA LEU A 124 -10.13 1.19 -13.61
C LEU A 124 -11.24 2.12 -13.10
N HIS A 125 -11.49 3.22 -13.81
CA HIS A 125 -12.70 4.00 -13.62
C HIS A 125 -13.58 3.89 -14.87
N GLY A 126 -14.58 3.02 -14.78
CA GLY A 126 -15.49 2.72 -15.89
C GLY A 126 -14.91 1.65 -16.82
N TYR A 127 -15.58 1.43 -17.94
CA TYR A 127 -15.23 0.40 -18.94
C TYR A 127 -14.13 0.85 -19.92
N GLU A 128 -13.36 1.86 -19.57
CA GLU A 128 -12.27 2.32 -20.44
C GLU A 128 -11.01 1.52 -20.15
N THR A 129 -10.49 0.88 -21.18
CA THR A 129 -9.16 0.26 -21.16
C THR A 129 -8.11 1.35 -21.15
N PHE A 130 -7.16 1.27 -20.23
CA PHE A 130 -6.01 2.16 -20.17
C PHE A 130 -4.81 1.42 -20.72
N GLU A 131 -4.14 2.02 -21.67
CA GLU A 131 -2.94 1.47 -22.28
C GLU A 131 -1.68 2.05 -21.63
N HIS A 132 -1.58 1.97 -20.29
CA HIS A 132 -0.37 2.40 -19.59
C HIS A 132 0.68 1.32 -19.63
N SER A 133 1.90 1.70 -20.00
CA SER A 133 3.09 0.85 -19.89
C SER A 133 3.61 0.82 -18.45
N SER A 134 4.48 -0.14 -18.15
CA SER A 134 5.20 -0.21 -16.87
C SER A 134 5.97 1.09 -16.58
N LEU A 135 6.50 1.74 -17.61
CA LEU A 135 7.21 3.01 -17.46
C LEU A 135 6.28 4.15 -17.01
N ASP A 136 5.06 4.24 -17.56
CA ASP A 136 4.09 5.26 -17.20
C ASP A 136 3.69 5.13 -15.72
N LEU A 137 3.51 3.90 -15.26
CA LEU A 137 3.09 3.57 -13.89
C LEU A 137 4.22 3.67 -12.87
N SER A 138 5.47 3.80 -13.30
CA SER A 138 6.65 3.90 -12.41
C SER A 138 6.58 5.06 -11.41
N ILE A 139 5.75 6.08 -11.68
CA ILE A 139 5.51 7.20 -10.76
C ILE A 139 4.89 6.75 -9.43
N LEU A 140 4.15 5.63 -9.42
CA LEU A 140 3.50 5.07 -8.24
C LEU A 140 4.48 4.57 -7.18
N LYS A 141 5.78 4.42 -7.51
CA LYS A 141 6.83 4.11 -6.52
C LYS A 141 6.88 5.09 -5.34
N ASN A 142 6.33 6.30 -5.54
CA ASN A 142 6.27 7.34 -4.52
C ASN A 142 5.05 7.19 -3.58
N CYS A 143 4.13 6.28 -3.88
CA CYS A 143 2.92 6.05 -3.10
C CYS A 143 3.13 4.90 -2.09
N THR A 144 4.12 5.02 -1.23
CA THR A 144 4.58 3.94 -0.32
C THR A 144 3.57 3.55 0.77
N ASN A 145 2.44 4.25 0.84
CA ASN A 145 1.34 3.94 1.75
C ASN A 145 0.24 3.09 1.11
N LEU A 146 0.36 2.75 -0.17
CA LEU A 146 -0.61 1.90 -0.84
C LEU A 146 -0.66 0.52 -0.18
N TYR A 147 -1.86 0.13 0.26
CA TYR A 147 -2.19 -1.26 0.62
C TYR A 147 -3.07 -1.94 -0.43
N ALA A 148 -3.71 -1.16 -1.34
CA ALA A 148 -4.50 -1.69 -2.43
C ALA A 148 -4.13 -1.00 -3.75
N LEU A 149 -3.87 -1.81 -4.78
CA LEU A 149 -3.47 -1.35 -6.11
C LEU A 149 -4.17 -2.17 -7.20
N ASP A 150 -4.91 -1.47 -8.06
CA ASP A 150 -5.54 -2.06 -9.24
C ASP A 150 -4.98 -1.42 -10.50
N LEU A 151 -4.21 -2.19 -11.24
CA LEU A 151 -3.60 -1.85 -12.51
C LEU A 151 -4.07 -2.81 -13.63
N GLY A 152 -5.25 -3.37 -13.50
CA GLY A 152 -5.82 -4.23 -14.52
C GLY A 152 -6.02 -3.52 -15.87
N HIS A 153 -6.05 -4.29 -16.97
CA HIS A 153 -6.31 -3.81 -18.34
C HIS A 153 -5.31 -2.75 -18.82
N ASN A 154 -4.02 -2.97 -18.59
CA ASN A 154 -2.92 -2.14 -19.05
C ASN A 154 -1.94 -2.94 -19.94
N LEU A 155 -0.77 -2.38 -20.23
CA LEU A 155 0.30 -3.00 -21.01
C LEU A 155 1.53 -3.29 -20.11
N ILE A 156 1.29 -3.73 -18.87
CA ILE A 156 2.35 -3.97 -17.90
C ILE A 156 3.07 -5.28 -18.25
N ASP A 157 4.38 -5.22 -18.34
CA ASP A 157 5.29 -6.34 -18.59
C ASP A 157 6.41 -6.46 -17.54
N ASP A 158 6.62 -5.38 -16.75
CA ASP A 158 7.62 -5.27 -15.69
C ASP A 158 6.94 -4.92 -14.34
N LEU A 159 7.29 -5.63 -13.30
CA LEU A 159 6.74 -5.49 -11.94
C LEU A 159 7.75 -4.91 -10.93
N ASP A 160 8.89 -4.37 -11.35
CA ASP A 160 9.91 -3.80 -10.44
C ASP A 160 9.35 -2.69 -9.52
N LEU A 161 8.29 -2.01 -9.98
CA LEU A 161 7.53 -1.06 -9.16
C LEU A 161 7.15 -1.64 -7.79
N LEU A 162 6.81 -2.93 -7.72
CA LEU A 162 6.32 -3.58 -6.51
C LEU A 162 7.34 -3.61 -5.38
N TYR A 163 8.65 -3.60 -5.68
CA TYR A 163 9.70 -3.48 -4.66
C TYR A 163 9.62 -2.19 -3.85
N SER A 164 8.97 -1.16 -4.39
CA SER A 164 8.75 0.13 -3.71
C SER A 164 7.44 0.19 -2.92
N LEU A 165 6.60 -0.86 -2.98
CA LEU A 165 5.25 -0.86 -2.40
C LEU A 165 5.04 -2.03 -1.40
N PRO A 166 5.87 -2.14 -0.35
CA PRO A 166 5.89 -3.32 0.52
C PRO A 166 4.62 -3.50 1.38
N LYS A 167 3.75 -2.49 1.46
CA LYS A 167 2.52 -2.52 2.26
C LYS A 167 1.31 -3.08 1.51
N LEU A 168 1.50 -3.53 0.25
CA LEU A 168 0.39 -4.04 -0.55
C LEU A 168 -0.20 -5.30 0.05
N ARG A 169 -1.54 -5.31 0.16
CA ARG A 169 -2.39 -6.41 0.62
C ARG A 169 -3.37 -6.85 -0.46
N VAL A 170 -3.79 -5.91 -1.30
CA VAL A 170 -4.67 -6.15 -2.45
C VAL A 170 -3.95 -5.73 -3.72
N LEU A 171 -3.80 -6.66 -4.66
CA LEU A 171 -3.16 -6.39 -5.94
C LEU A 171 -3.97 -6.99 -7.10
N ILE A 172 -4.36 -6.13 -8.05
CA ILE A 172 -5.06 -6.52 -9.27
C ILE A 172 -4.21 -6.13 -10.46
N LEU A 173 -3.76 -7.13 -11.22
CA LEU A 173 -2.92 -7.01 -12.42
C LEU A 173 -3.52 -7.77 -13.60
N ALA A 174 -4.82 -8.00 -13.58
CA ALA A 174 -5.52 -8.75 -14.62
C ALA A 174 -5.41 -8.10 -15.99
N CYS A 175 -5.36 -8.90 -17.08
CA CYS A 175 -5.32 -8.42 -18.46
C CYS A 175 -4.14 -7.47 -18.72
N ASN A 176 -2.93 -7.98 -18.53
CA ASN A 176 -1.66 -7.32 -18.86
C ASN A 176 -0.76 -8.25 -19.68
N ASN A 177 0.52 -7.91 -19.85
CA ASN A 177 1.51 -8.67 -20.61
C ASN A 177 2.58 -9.31 -19.71
N ILE A 178 2.23 -9.61 -18.46
CA ILE A 178 3.16 -10.06 -17.43
C ILE A 178 3.60 -11.49 -17.70
N THR A 179 4.91 -11.72 -17.67
CA THR A 179 5.52 -13.07 -17.77
C THR A 179 6.27 -13.45 -16.50
N ASP A 180 6.98 -12.49 -15.88
CA ASP A 180 7.74 -12.68 -14.65
C ASP A 180 7.03 -12.04 -13.45
N ILE A 181 6.73 -12.87 -12.45
CA ILE A 181 6.08 -12.46 -11.21
C ILE A 181 7.01 -12.52 -9.99
N THR A 182 8.33 -12.63 -10.22
CA THR A 182 9.33 -12.65 -9.15
C THR A 182 9.18 -11.47 -8.18
N PRO A 183 8.92 -10.21 -8.62
CA PRO A 183 8.73 -9.09 -7.70
C PRO A 183 7.57 -9.26 -6.73
N ILE A 184 6.53 -10.04 -7.07
CA ILE A 184 5.38 -10.29 -6.18
C ILE A 184 5.82 -10.99 -4.89
N ALA A 185 6.86 -11.82 -4.93
CA ALA A 185 7.40 -12.49 -3.75
C ALA A 185 7.89 -11.52 -2.64
N SER A 186 8.15 -10.26 -2.98
CA SER A 186 8.53 -9.22 -1.99
C SER A 186 7.37 -8.72 -1.13
N LEU A 187 6.13 -8.93 -1.57
CA LEU A 187 4.90 -8.42 -0.95
C LEU A 187 4.45 -9.35 0.19
N LYS A 188 5.13 -9.30 1.32
CA LYS A 188 4.90 -10.27 2.40
C LYS A 188 3.54 -10.14 3.10
N ASP A 189 2.88 -8.99 2.97
CA ASP A 189 1.54 -8.74 3.52
C ASP A 189 0.42 -8.98 2.50
N LEU A 190 0.72 -9.53 1.30
CA LEU A 190 -0.26 -9.72 0.24
C LEU A 190 -1.28 -10.80 0.61
N GLU A 191 -2.58 -10.44 0.55
CA GLU A 191 -3.71 -11.29 0.90
C GLU A 191 -4.59 -11.64 -0.31
N TYR A 192 -4.75 -10.70 -1.24
CA TYR A 192 -5.60 -10.82 -2.42
C TYR A 192 -4.82 -10.53 -3.69
N LEU A 193 -4.86 -11.46 -4.67
CA LEU A 193 -4.15 -11.32 -5.93
C LEU A 193 -5.02 -11.75 -7.12
N GLU A 194 -5.28 -10.84 -8.06
CA GLU A 194 -5.80 -11.14 -9.38
C GLU A 194 -4.74 -10.88 -10.45
N ILE A 195 -4.31 -11.93 -11.13
CA ILE A 195 -3.33 -11.86 -12.24
C ILE A 195 -3.78 -12.68 -13.45
N PHE A 196 -5.09 -12.82 -13.62
CA PHE A 196 -5.65 -13.56 -14.76
C PHE A 196 -5.42 -12.85 -16.11
N LYS A 197 -5.45 -13.59 -17.21
CA LYS A 197 -5.17 -13.09 -18.57
C LYS A 197 -3.83 -12.35 -18.65
N ASN A 198 -2.77 -13.08 -18.35
CA ASN A 198 -1.37 -12.70 -18.55
C ASN A 198 -0.63 -13.85 -19.27
N ASP A 199 0.67 -13.75 -19.39
CA ASP A 199 1.53 -14.77 -20.04
C ASP A 199 2.44 -15.50 -19.02
N ILE A 200 1.96 -15.71 -17.79
CA ILE A 200 2.72 -16.30 -16.67
C ILE A 200 2.90 -17.81 -16.89
N HIS A 201 4.13 -18.30 -16.69
CA HIS A 201 4.47 -19.72 -16.79
C HIS A 201 4.87 -20.33 -15.43
N ASP A 202 5.54 -19.56 -14.58
CA ASP A 202 6.06 -19.98 -13.28
C ASP A 202 5.32 -19.30 -12.13
N VAL A 203 4.75 -20.08 -11.23
CA VAL A 203 4.06 -19.62 -10.02
C VAL A 203 4.86 -19.83 -8.75
N THR A 204 6.13 -20.28 -8.87
CA THR A 204 7.02 -20.51 -7.72
C THR A 204 7.14 -19.27 -6.81
N PRO A 205 7.22 -18.02 -7.32
CA PRO A 205 7.29 -16.84 -6.47
C PRO A 205 6.10 -16.68 -5.52
N LEU A 206 4.92 -17.22 -5.86
CA LEU A 206 3.72 -17.12 -5.02
C LEU A 206 3.82 -18.01 -3.77
N ALA A 207 4.67 -19.05 -3.79
CA ALA A 207 4.91 -19.91 -2.63
C ALA A 207 5.61 -19.17 -1.47
N GLU A 208 6.17 -18.00 -1.73
CA GLU A 208 6.85 -17.14 -0.76
C GLU A 208 5.91 -16.19 0.00
N LEU A 209 4.59 -16.22 -0.29
CA LEU A 209 3.59 -15.30 0.27
C LEU A 209 2.92 -15.92 1.51
N PRO A 210 3.23 -15.44 2.71
CA PRO A 210 2.76 -16.07 3.95
C PRO A 210 1.30 -15.75 4.29
N HIS A 211 0.71 -14.73 3.67
CA HIS A 211 -0.63 -14.24 3.97
C HIS A 211 -1.61 -14.30 2.80
N LEU A 212 -1.21 -14.90 1.67
CA LEU A 212 -2.07 -14.96 0.48
C LEU A 212 -3.28 -15.87 0.72
N VAL A 213 -4.48 -15.28 0.61
CA VAL A 213 -5.77 -15.92 0.90
C VAL A 213 -6.57 -16.17 -0.37
N ASP A 214 -6.68 -15.18 -1.24
CA ASP A 214 -7.41 -15.22 -2.51
C ASP A 214 -6.47 -15.09 -3.70
N LEU A 215 -6.51 -16.06 -4.61
CA LEU A 215 -5.67 -16.08 -5.80
C LEU A 215 -6.46 -16.44 -7.05
N ASN A 216 -6.49 -15.54 -8.03
CA ASN A 216 -6.98 -15.80 -9.39
C ASN A 216 -5.85 -15.69 -10.40
N ILE A 217 -5.44 -16.85 -10.94
CA ILE A 217 -4.41 -16.98 -11.98
C ILE A 217 -4.93 -17.58 -13.27
N THR A 218 -6.25 -17.52 -13.49
CA THR A 218 -6.86 -18.10 -14.69
C THR A 218 -6.32 -17.46 -15.97
N SER A 219 -6.44 -18.18 -17.08
CA SER A 219 -6.03 -17.68 -18.41
C SER A 219 -4.57 -17.19 -18.47
N ASN A 220 -3.67 -18.01 -17.92
CA ASN A 220 -2.23 -17.88 -18.04
C ASN A 220 -1.65 -19.10 -18.78
N ARG A 221 -0.31 -19.23 -18.84
CA ARG A 221 0.38 -20.35 -19.50
C ARG A 221 1.06 -21.30 -18.51
N ILE A 222 0.51 -21.42 -17.32
CA ILE A 222 1.08 -22.19 -16.21
C ILE A 222 0.93 -23.70 -16.51
N GLN A 223 2.02 -24.44 -16.44
CA GLN A 223 2.04 -25.90 -16.63
C GLN A 223 2.24 -26.65 -15.32
N ASP A 224 2.90 -26.04 -14.35
CA ASP A 224 3.12 -26.61 -13.02
C ASP A 224 2.55 -25.69 -11.94
N ILE A 225 1.45 -26.12 -11.31
CA ILE A 225 0.81 -25.41 -10.18
C ILE A 225 1.23 -25.97 -8.82
N THR A 226 2.08 -27.01 -8.80
CA THR A 226 2.44 -27.70 -7.56
C THR A 226 3.16 -26.82 -6.53
N PRO A 227 3.88 -25.73 -6.87
CA PRO A 227 4.44 -24.82 -5.89
C PRO A 227 3.38 -24.23 -4.94
N LEU A 228 2.15 -24.00 -5.42
CA LEU A 228 1.04 -23.44 -4.63
C LEU A 228 0.61 -24.31 -3.45
N LYS A 229 0.96 -25.60 -3.43
CA LYS A 229 0.70 -26.49 -2.28
C LYS A 229 1.30 -26.00 -0.97
N ASN A 230 2.28 -25.08 -1.05
CA ASN A 230 2.95 -24.53 0.11
C ASN A 230 2.25 -23.29 0.69
N VAL A 231 1.33 -22.67 -0.05
CA VAL A 231 0.58 -21.47 0.39
C VAL A 231 -0.62 -21.90 1.25
N LYS A 232 -0.36 -22.24 2.51
CA LYS A 232 -1.36 -22.82 3.42
C LYS A 232 -2.48 -21.86 3.84
N THR A 233 -2.31 -20.61 3.58
CA THR A 233 -3.28 -19.55 3.87
C THR A 233 -4.37 -19.43 2.81
N LEU A 234 -4.19 -20.03 1.63
CA LEU A 234 -5.20 -19.98 0.57
C LEU A 234 -6.55 -20.51 1.05
N ARG A 235 -7.60 -19.74 0.74
CA ARG A 235 -9.01 -20.11 0.94
C ARG A 235 -9.73 -20.20 -0.40
N ARG A 236 -9.31 -19.42 -1.40
CA ARG A 236 -9.88 -19.43 -2.73
C ARG A 236 -8.79 -19.37 -3.79
N LEU A 237 -8.83 -20.35 -4.72
CA LEU A 237 -7.84 -20.49 -5.79
C LEU A 237 -8.55 -20.80 -7.10
N TRP A 238 -8.44 -19.89 -8.09
CA TRP A 238 -8.90 -20.09 -9.45
C TRP A 238 -7.71 -20.30 -10.39
N ILE A 239 -7.70 -21.45 -11.07
CA ILE A 239 -6.57 -21.97 -11.86
C ILE A 239 -6.94 -22.40 -13.28
N TYR A 240 -8.10 -22.01 -13.78
CA TYR A 240 -8.48 -22.36 -15.12
C TYR A 240 -7.55 -21.69 -16.16
N ASN A 241 -6.90 -22.51 -17.01
CA ASN A 241 -5.97 -22.01 -18.03
C ASN A 241 -6.61 -22.02 -19.42
N CYS A 242 -6.46 -20.92 -20.16
CA CYS A 242 -6.65 -20.85 -21.61
C CYS A 242 -5.48 -20.13 -22.25
N ASN A 243 -5.14 -20.49 -23.50
CA ASN A 243 -4.13 -19.74 -24.24
C ASN A 243 -4.72 -18.50 -24.92
N ALA A 244 -3.85 -17.67 -25.51
CA ALA A 244 -4.23 -16.45 -26.24
C ALA A 244 -5.19 -16.68 -27.43
N TYR A 245 -5.39 -17.94 -27.87
CA TYR A 245 -6.28 -18.33 -28.96
C TYR A 245 -7.56 -18.99 -28.45
N SER A 246 -7.95 -18.76 -27.22
CA SER A 246 -9.11 -19.38 -26.56
C SER A 246 -9.08 -20.92 -26.53
N GLN A 247 -7.89 -21.53 -26.73
CA GLN A 247 -7.73 -22.94 -26.49
C GLN A 247 -7.54 -23.17 -24.99
N ILE A 248 -8.37 -24.03 -24.45
CA ILE A 248 -8.27 -24.47 -23.07
C ILE A 248 -7.02 -25.35 -22.95
N ILE A 249 -6.04 -24.93 -22.17
CA ILE A 249 -5.00 -25.80 -21.67
C ILE A 249 -5.41 -26.15 -20.23
N PRO A 250 -5.98 -27.34 -19.99
CA PRO A 250 -6.36 -27.71 -18.66
C PRO A 250 -5.11 -27.90 -17.80
N VAL A 251 -5.21 -27.45 -16.57
CA VAL A 251 -4.23 -27.82 -15.55
C VAL A 251 -4.26 -29.35 -15.39
N PRO A 252 -3.12 -30.05 -15.32
CA PRO A 252 -3.10 -31.49 -15.15
C PRO A 252 -3.92 -31.93 -13.94
N PRO A 253 -4.88 -32.87 -14.08
CA PRO A 253 -5.78 -33.26 -12.99
C PRO A 253 -5.07 -33.82 -11.76
N ASP A 254 -3.92 -34.49 -11.94
CA ASP A 254 -3.09 -35.01 -10.86
C ASP A 254 -2.49 -33.89 -10.01
N GLN A 255 -2.13 -32.75 -10.62
CA GLN A 255 -1.65 -31.58 -9.89
C GLN A 255 -2.78 -30.90 -9.11
N VAL A 256 -3.99 -30.83 -9.68
CA VAL A 256 -5.18 -30.33 -8.98
C VAL A 256 -5.47 -31.17 -7.74
N GLU A 257 -5.37 -32.51 -7.86
CA GLU A 257 -5.53 -33.45 -6.73
C GLU A 257 -4.49 -33.21 -5.64
N VAL A 258 -3.23 -32.94 -6.04
CA VAL A 258 -2.15 -32.57 -5.09
C VAL A 258 -2.50 -31.30 -4.33
N LEU A 259 -3.02 -30.27 -5.01
CA LEU A 259 -3.43 -29.02 -4.36
C LEU A 259 -4.59 -29.25 -3.39
N ARG A 260 -5.66 -29.94 -3.81
CA ARG A 260 -6.83 -30.23 -2.97
C ARG A 260 -6.46 -30.98 -1.71
N LYS A 261 -5.50 -31.92 -1.79
CA LYS A 261 -4.95 -32.61 -0.61
C LYS A 261 -4.11 -31.72 0.29
N ALA A 262 -3.29 -30.86 -0.31
CA ALA A 262 -2.37 -30.02 0.42
C ALA A 262 -3.04 -28.79 1.07
N LEU A 263 -4.17 -28.37 0.52
CA LEU A 263 -4.93 -27.17 0.89
C LEU A 263 -6.39 -27.55 1.20
N PRO A 264 -6.65 -28.31 2.25
CA PRO A 264 -8.00 -28.84 2.53
C PRO A 264 -9.03 -27.74 2.83
N ASP A 265 -8.57 -26.58 3.28
CA ASP A 265 -9.42 -25.42 3.59
C ASP A 265 -9.59 -24.49 2.38
N ALA A 266 -8.91 -24.77 1.26
CA ALA A 266 -9.01 -23.95 0.06
C ALA A 266 -10.04 -24.52 -0.91
N ARG A 267 -10.86 -23.64 -1.46
CA ARG A 267 -11.66 -23.94 -2.64
C ARG A 267 -10.78 -23.78 -3.88
N VAL A 268 -10.43 -24.93 -4.49
CA VAL A 268 -9.67 -24.99 -5.75
C VAL A 268 -10.64 -25.14 -6.91
N ASP A 269 -10.77 -24.11 -7.74
CA ASP A 269 -11.61 -24.07 -8.94
C ASP A 269 -10.77 -24.18 -10.21
N ASP A 270 -10.92 -25.29 -10.90
CA ASP A 270 -10.27 -25.64 -12.16
C ASP A 270 -11.25 -25.68 -13.35
N LEU A 271 -12.51 -25.27 -13.12
CA LEU A 271 -13.56 -25.27 -14.12
C LEU A 271 -13.64 -23.94 -14.85
N SER A 272 -14.21 -23.98 -16.06
CA SER A 272 -14.38 -22.80 -16.89
C SER A 272 -15.63 -21.99 -16.50
N HIS A 273 -15.47 -21.05 -15.61
CA HIS A 273 -16.52 -20.06 -15.27
C HIS A 273 -16.26 -18.67 -15.88
N GLY A 274 -15.32 -18.58 -16.82
CA GLY A 274 -14.79 -17.29 -17.25
C GLY A 274 -13.74 -16.75 -16.28
N THR A 275 -13.23 -15.56 -16.54
CA THR A 275 -12.16 -14.95 -15.72
C THR A 275 -12.70 -14.07 -14.60
N GLU A 276 -13.93 -13.61 -14.73
CA GLU A 276 -14.55 -12.65 -13.82
C GLU A 276 -15.88 -13.16 -13.21
N GLY A 277 -16.68 -13.88 -14.01
CA GLY A 277 -17.96 -14.41 -13.55
C GLY A 277 -17.77 -15.34 -12.35
N GLY A 278 -18.44 -15.05 -11.23
CA GLY A 278 -18.32 -15.76 -9.97
C GLY A 278 -17.11 -15.37 -9.12
N TRP A 279 -16.02 -14.87 -9.69
CA TRP A 279 -14.87 -14.39 -8.91
C TRP A 279 -15.17 -13.04 -8.24
N ARG A 280 -15.75 -12.12 -9.01
CA ARG A 280 -16.10 -10.78 -8.56
C ARG A 280 -17.55 -10.68 -8.06
N GLU A 281 -18.21 -11.84 -7.92
CA GLU A 281 -19.54 -11.95 -7.31
C GLU A 281 -19.41 -12.31 -5.83
N GLY A 282 -20.22 -11.70 -4.97
CA GLY A 282 -20.26 -11.99 -3.55
C GLY A 282 -19.55 -10.98 -2.66
N SER A 283 -19.74 -11.13 -1.36
CA SER A 283 -19.39 -10.13 -0.33
C SER A 283 -17.88 -9.80 -0.25
N HIS A 284 -17.02 -10.72 -0.65
CA HIS A 284 -15.58 -10.45 -0.65
C HIS A 284 -15.18 -9.40 -1.68
N TYR A 285 -15.78 -9.43 -2.88
CA TYR A 285 -15.52 -8.43 -3.89
C TYR A 285 -16.16 -7.08 -3.55
N ASP A 286 -17.27 -7.09 -2.85
CA ASP A 286 -17.88 -5.85 -2.31
C ASP A 286 -16.88 -5.08 -1.44
N THR A 287 -16.04 -5.78 -0.67
CA THR A 287 -15.00 -5.13 0.12
C THR A 287 -13.87 -4.58 -0.76
N ILE A 288 -13.42 -5.33 -1.77
CA ILE A 288 -12.43 -4.84 -2.75
C ILE A 288 -12.98 -3.58 -3.43
N PHE A 289 -14.22 -3.63 -3.87
CA PHE A 289 -14.89 -2.49 -4.50
C PHE A 289 -14.95 -1.27 -3.56
N ARG A 290 -15.30 -1.45 -2.29
CA ARG A 290 -15.35 -0.36 -1.29
C ARG A 290 -13.98 0.23 -0.99
N ILE A 291 -12.92 -0.58 -0.93
CA ILE A 291 -11.55 -0.12 -0.77
C ILE A 291 -11.19 0.87 -1.88
N PHE A 292 -11.41 0.50 -3.13
CA PHE A 292 -11.05 1.35 -4.27
C PHE A 292 -11.96 2.58 -4.45
N ASN A 293 -13.17 2.55 -3.91
CA ASN A 293 -14.07 3.70 -3.87
C ASN A 293 -13.88 4.60 -2.64
N GLY A 294 -12.95 4.27 -1.76
CA GLY A 294 -12.59 5.10 -0.59
C GLY A 294 -13.70 5.19 0.45
N THR A 295 -14.63 4.22 0.50
CA THR A 295 -15.74 4.20 1.46
C THR A 295 -15.37 3.52 2.77
N ASP A 296 -14.40 2.62 2.73
CA ASP A 296 -13.95 1.86 3.90
C ASP A 296 -12.43 1.91 4.05
N GLY A 297 -11.97 1.84 5.29
CA GLY A 297 -10.57 1.53 5.60
C GLY A 297 -10.26 0.07 5.30
N TYR A 298 -8.98 -0.28 5.38
CA TYR A 298 -8.55 -1.66 5.28
C TYR A 298 -9.10 -2.49 6.45
N GLU A 299 -9.77 -3.60 6.13
CA GLU A 299 -10.09 -4.67 7.08
C GLU A 299 -9.37 -5.94 6.65
N PRO A 300 -8.75 -6.71 7.57
CA PRO A 300 -8.09 -7.97 7.25
C PRO A 300 -9.06 -8.95 6.59
N PHE A 301 -8.57 -9.68 5.59
CA PHE A 301 -9.38 -10.65 4.84
C PHE A 301 -9.80 -11.86 5.68
N ASP A 302 -9.16 -12.09 6.82
CA ASP A 302 -9.36 -13.29 7.65
C ASP A 302 -10.69 -13.36 8.40
N ASP A 303 -11.29 -12.22 8.82
CA ASP A 303 -12.32 -12.27 9.86
C ASP A 303 -13.78 -12.28 9.38
N VAL A 304 -14.08 -11.84 8.16
CA VAL A 304 -15.50 -11.53 7.82
C VAL A 304 -16.06 -12.33 6.65
N ARG A 305 -15.23 -13.06 5.88
CA ARG A 305 -15.61 -13.38 4.51
C ARG A 305 -15.94 -14.82 4.19
N TYR A 306 -15.36 -15.75 4.89
CA TYR A 306 -15.45 -17.16 4.48
C TYR A 306 -16.71 -17.86 4.97
N ASP A 307 -17.32 -17.37 6.05
CA ASP A 307 -18.61 -17.88 6.50
C ASP A 307 -19.77 -17.63 5.52
N SER A 308 -19.66 -16.59 4.69
CA SER A 308 -20.65 -16.30 3.65
C SER A 308 -20.44 -17.09 2.35
N TYR A 309 -19.23 -17.59 2.10
CA TYR A 309 -18.91 -18.39 0.90
C TYR A 309 -19.41 -19.84 0.93
N ALA A 310 -19.63 -20.39 2.09
CA ALA A 310 -20.22 -21.73 2.22
C ALA A 310 -21.60 -21.84 1.56
N TYR A 311 -22.20 -20.72 1.20
CA TYR A 311 -23.62 -20.68 0.85
C TYR A 311 -23.93 -20.76 -0.64
N GLU A 312 -23.03 -20.42 -1.54
CA GLU A 312 -23.40 -20.20 -2.94
C GLU A 312 -23.07 -21.34 -3.91
N PHE A 313 -22.43 -22.40 -3.45
CA PHE A 313 -21.88 -23.40 -4.37
C PHE A 313 -22.28 -24.87 -4.10
N GLU A 314 -23.28 -25.10 -3.27
CA GLU A 314 -23.92 -26.42 -3.10
C GLU A 314 -25.13 -26.67 -4.00
N LYS A 315 -25.26 -25.94 -5.12
CA LYS A 315 -26.34 -26.21 -6.07
C LYS A 315 -25.85 -26.35 -7.48
#